data_7b13189301855cd716ec5bca334b6ec8
#
_entry.id   7b13189301855cd716ec5bca334b6ec8
#
_cell.length_a   1.000
_cell.length_b   1.000
_cell.length_c   1.000
_cell.angle_alpha   90.00
_cell.angle_beta   90.00
_cell.angle_gamma   90.00
#
_symmetry.space_group_name_H-M   'P 1'
#
loop_
_entity.id
_entity.type
_entity.pdbx_description
1 polymer ?
#
loop_
_entity_poly.entity_id
_entity_poly.type
_entity_poly.pdbx_seq_one_letter_code
_entity_poly.pdbx_strand_id
1 'polypeptide(L)'
;MTEGVYVGARRSASGSDIIYHALFVLLLATSVARTLRHAMWRDELQIFQLGRASGSLADLFHHLRYEAHGSLWDVMVWLVTRVSTDPAAMQMMQAGLAAAVWLAVYRWSPFSRAEKLLLLAGYFLFFEYFVISRSYTLAALLGFGFVAIRQHAPERSIATWLLLGLLANLVMHSTIWSIALAVVFVLEQRRRDTAFCAGGAIYLGFLAFGIWTMIPAADYAPWGSDVHFSWQRLYNAVAIPVGALVPVDPDRIAALVRFLTGAGGAAPPFWNPTAIVWVVSIAQANLDHPLRLALAFAAPVLLCWLIVRRPLRLMEFTLTYVGIVAFATLWDFAGSAHHHGILFLALIATAWAARARDGSDGWSAWALRLVLIMGAIGGMLSLASETRPFSQGRNASRWLVENRLADAFLIGSRDAQVSSVAGYLGRPLYYLECQCNGTFIIWNGARQSPLSNEQFRTRLSRALELAAGRTAILIHNRPLAPDELPAEITARPPELLKSFTGAETDENFWIYRVSRP
;
A
#
# COMPACT_ATOMS: atom_id res chain seq x y z
N MET A 1 -7.91 2.91 -65.73
CA MET A 1 -8.20 3.00 -64.29
C MET A 1 -7.10 2.22 -63.57
N THR A 2 -6.09 2.91 -63.12
CA THR A 2 -4.94 2.33 -62.43
C THR A 2 -5.11 2.57 -60.95
N GLU A 3 -5.36 1.47 -60.19
CA GLU A 3 -5.41 1.52 -58.72
C GLU A 3 -4.01 1.78 -58.16
N GLY A 4 -3.83 2.95 -57.58
CA GLY A 4 -2.63 3.32 -56.85
C GLY A 4 -2.61 2.61 -55.47
N VAL A 5 -1.78 1.59 -55.34
CA VAL A 5 -1.44 0.94 -54.08
C VAL A 5 -0.67 1.95 -53.22
N TYR A 6 -1.31 2.54 -52.22
CA TYR A 6 -0.64 3.31 -51.18
C TYR A 6 0.19 2.33 -50.28
N VAL A 7 1.44 2.16 -50.66
CA VAL A 7 2.44 1.55 -49.78
C VAL A 7 2.76 2.58 -48.68
N GLY A 8 2.16 2.38 -47.53
CA GLY A 8 2.44 3.21 -46.35
C GLY A 8 3.93 3.11 -46.00
N ALA A 9 4.66 4.18 -46.23
CA ALA A 9 6.06 4.30 -45.85
C ALA A 9 6.18 4.07 -44.33
N ARG A 10 6.81 2.96 -43.92
CA ARG A 10 7.23 2.74 -42.54
C ARG A 10 8.17 3.88 -42.17
N ARG A 11 7.70 4.82 -41.37
CA ARG A 11 8.58 5.84 -40.76
C ARG A 11 9.64 5.08 -39.96
N SER A 12 10.90 5.22 -40.32
CA SER A 12 12.01 4.75 -39.51
C SER A 12 11.91 5.39 -38.12
N ALA A 13 11.98 4.57 -37.08
CA ALA A 13 11.95 5.06 -35.70
C ALA A 13 13.09 6.08 -35.50
N SER A 14 12.77 7.26 -34.99
CA SER A 14 13.81 8.25 -34.68
C SER A 14 14.67 7.74 -33.52
N GLY A 15 15.93 8.19 -33.43
CA GLY A 15 16.79 7.81 -32.28
C GLY A 15 16.16 8.11 -30.92
N SER A 16 15.37 9.19 -30.83
CA SER A 16 14.59 9.50 -29.62
C SER A 16 13.48 8.51 -29.32
N ASP A 17 12.89 7.85 -30.33
CA ASP A 17 11.90 6.80 -30.11
C ASP A 17 12.55 5.55 -29.51
N ILE A 18 13.69 5.16 -30.04
CA ILE A 18 14.46 4.00 -29.57
C ILE A 18 14.87 4.20 -28.10
N ILE A 19 15.41 5.37 -27.75
CA ILE A 19 15.80 5.69 -26.38
C ILE A 19 14.60 5.64 -25.44
N TYR A 20 13.46 6.23 -25.81
CA TYR A 20 12.25 6.22 -25.01
C TYR A 20 11.77 4.78 -24.72
N HIS A 21 11.69 3.93 -25.74
CA HIS A 21 11.28 2.54 -25.58
C HIS A 21 12.28 1.74 -24.75
N ALA A 22 13.58 1.95 -24.95
CA ALA A 22 14.62 1.29 -24.17
C ALA A 22 14.55 1.65 -22.69
N LEU A 23 14.37 2.94 -22.35
CA LEU A 23 14.19 3.40 -20.98
C LEU A 23 12.91 2.84 -20.33
N PHE A 24 11.81 2.79 -21.08
CA PHE A 24 10.57 2.17 -20.60
C PHE A 24 10.77 0.69 -20.24
N VAL A 25 11.39 -0.08 -21.15
CA VAL A 25 11.66 -1.50 -20.93
C VAL A 25 12.63 -1.71 -19.77
N LEU A 26 13.68 -0.91 -19.66
CA LEU A 26 14.64 -0.97 -18.56
C LEU A 26 13.99 -0.72 -17.21
N LEU A 27 13.19 0.36 -17.09
CA LEU A 27 12.47 0.69 -15.87
C LEU A 27 11.47 -0.43 -15.50
N LEU A 28 10.72 -0.94 -16.48
CA LEU A 28 9.76 -2.03 -16.25
C LEU A 28 10.46 -3.31 -15.78
N ALA A 29 11.53 -3.73 -16.48
CA ALA A 29 12.31 -4.90 -16.09
C ALA A 29 12.92 -4.77 -14.70
N THR A 30 13.44 -3.59 -14.38
CA THR A 30 13.96 -3.27 -13.04
C THR A 30 12.85 -3.42 -11.99
N SER A 31 11.67 -2.85 -12.20
CA SER A 31 10.55 -2.93 -11.26
C SER A 31 10.03 -4.35 -11.06
N VAL A 32 9.93 -5.15 -12.14
CA VAL A 32 9.57 -6.58 -12.05
C VAL A 32 10.61 -7.34 -11.23
N ALA A 33 11.90 -7.14 -11.51
CA ALA A 33 12.97 -7.80 -10.76
C ALA A 33 12.95 -7.43 -9.27
N ARG A 34 12.64 -6.17 -8.94
CA ARG A 34 12.47 -5.68 -7.56
C ARG A 34 11.30 -6.39 -6.88
N THR A 35 10.13 -6.46 -7.53
CA THR A 35 8.95 -7.14 -6.99
C THR A 35 9.25 -8.60 -6.63
N LEU A 36 9.91 -9.33 -7.51
CA LEU A 36 10.22 -10.74 -7.30
C LEU A 36 11.30 -10.97 -6.22
N ARG A 37 12.17 -9.98 -5.98
CA ARG A 37 13.21 -10.03 -4.92
C ARG A 37 12.71 -9.48 -3.59
N HIS A 38 11.66 -8.68 -3.59
CA HIS A 38 11.11 -8.03 -2.43
C HIS A 38 10.82 -9.04 -1.30
N ALA A 39 11.32 -8.76 -0.10
CA ALA A 39 10.98 -9.52 1.09
C ALA A 39 9.66 -8.99 1.65
N MET A 40 8.55 -9.64 1.31
CA MET A 40 7.22 -9.24 1.78
C MET A 40 7.18 -9.13 3.31
N TRP A 41 6.46 -8.14 3.79
CA TRP A 41 6.26 -7.88 5.22
C TRP A 41 4.87 -8.34 5.68
N ARG A 42 4.59 -8.13 6.97
CA ARG A 42 3.34 -8.59 7.60
C ARG A 42 2.06 -8.25 6.83
N ASP A 43 1.91 -6.99 6.34
CA ASP A 43 0.65 -6.58 5.69
C ASP A 43 0.40 -7.30 4.36
N GLU A 44 1.46 -7.64 3.63
CA GLU A 44 1.32 -8.44 2.40
C GLU A 44 1.02 -9.90 2.75
N LEU A 45 1.79 -10.45 3.71
CA LEU A 45 1.66 -11.85 4.12
C LEU A 45 0.38 -12.11 4.91
N GLN A 46 -0.15 -11.13 5.65
CA GLN A 46 -1.45 -11.22 6.33
C GLN A 46 -2.54 -11.67 5.36
N ILE A 47 -2.69 -10.94 4.25
CA ILE A 47 -3.73 -11.23 3.25
C ILE A 47 -3.46 -12.56 2.54
N PHE A 48 -2.20 -12.86 2.21
CA PHE A 48 -1.84 -14.15 1.60
C PHE A 48 -2.18 -15.33 2.52
N GLN A 49 -1.84 -15.22 3.81
CA GLN A 49 -2.13 -16.23 4.82
C GLN A 49 -3.62 -16.42 5.04
N LEU A 50 -4.34 -15.33 5.13
CA LEU A 50 -5.79 -15.32 5.29
C LEU A 50 -6.46 -16.01 4.09
N GLY A 51 -6.03 -15.68 2.87
CA GLY A 51 -6.48 -16.37 1.65
C GLY A 51 -6.16 -17.87 1.66
N ARG A 52 -4.93 -18.25 2.08
CA ARG A 52 -4.50 -19.65 2.15
C ARG A 52 -5.26 -20.45 3.19
N ALA A 53 -5.56 -19.84 4.35
CA ALA A 53 -6.28 -20.50 5.44
C ALA A 53 -7.79 -20.63 5.20
N SER A 54 -8.37 -19.82 4.31
CA SER A 54 -9.80 -19.83 4.01
C SER A 54 -10.14 -20.92 3.00
N GLY A 55 -10.85 -21.96 3.41
CA GLY A 55 -11.24 -23.10 2.57
C GLY A 55 -12.31 -22.75 1.53
N SER A 56 -13.13 -21.73 1.82
CA SER A 56 -14.23 -21.25 0.99
C SER A 56 -14.26 -19.71 0.93
N LEU A 57 -15.05 -19.15 0.00
CA LEU A 57 -15.33 -17.71 -0.01
C LEU A 57 -16.06 -17.25 1.26
N ALA A 58 -16.92 -18.11 1.84
CA ALA A 58 -17.61 -17.79 3.09
C ALA A 58 -16.61 -17.65 4.24
N ASP A 59 -15.62 -18.55 4.34
CA ASP A 59 -14.54 -18.45 5.34
C ASP A 59 -13.71 -17.19 5.11
N LEU A 60 -13.39 -16.87 3.83
CA LEU A 60 -12.68 -15.65 3.50
C LEU A 60 -13.43 -14.42 4.01
N PHE A 61 -14.71 -14.28 3.67
CA PHE A 61 -15.51 -13.13 4.12
C PHE A 61 -15.68 -13.09 5.64
N HIS A 62 -15.70 -14.24 6.32
CA HIS A 62 -15.70 -14.28 7.78
C HIS A 62 -14.41 -13.67 8.36
N HIS A 63 -13.26 -14.05 7.83
CA HIS A 63 -11.97 -13.52 8.27
C HIS A 63 -11.81 -12.03 7.94
N LEU A 64 -12.26 -11.58 6.75
CA LEU A 64 -12.16 -10.18 6.30
C LEU A 64 -12.88 -9.18 7.20
N ARG A 65 -13.84 -9.61 8.02
CA ARG A 65 -14.47 -8.74 9.01
C ARG A 65 -13.49 -8.20 10.07
N TYR A 66 -12.29 -8.76 10.15
CA TYR A 66 -11.22 -8.30 11.02
C TYR A 66 -10.13 -7.51 10.29
N GLU A 67 -10.32 -7.19 9.00
CA GLU A 67 -9.38 -6.40 8.20
C GLU A 67 -9.89 -4.98 7.89
N ALA A 68 -11.20 -4.77 7.95
CA ALA A 68 -11.89 -3.50 7.76
C ALA A 68 -11.57 -2.78 6.43
N HIS A 69 -11.37 -3.55 5.36
CA HIS A 69 -11.19 -3.03 3.99
C HIS A 69 -12.01 -3.81 2.96
N GLY A 70 -12.07 -3.31 1.71
CA GLY A 70 -12.83 -3.96 0.65
C GLY A 70 -12.20 -5.26 0.20
N SER A 71 -13.04 -6.17 -0.28
CA SER A 71 -12.71 -7.59 -0.46
C SER A 71 -12.11 -7.96 -1.82
N LEU A 72 -12.10 -7.06 -2.82
CA LEU A 72 -11.72 -7.43 -4.18
C LEU A 72 -10.28 -7.96 -4.27
N TRP A 73 -9.33 -7.29 -3.62
CA TRP A 73 -7.94 -7.72 -3.57
C TRP A 73 -7.80 -9.09 -2.90
N ASP A 74 -8.50 -9.29 -1.79
CA ASP A 74 -8.44 -10.51 -0.99
C ASP A 74 -9.02 -11.71 -1.74
N VAL A 75 -10.10 -11.50 -2.49
CA VAL A 75 -10.66 -12.53 -3.38
C VAL A 75 -9.66 -12.90 -4.47
N MET A 76 -8.95 -11.93 -5.07
CA MET A 76 -7.89 -12.22 -6.05
C MET A 76 -6.73 -13.00 -5.43
N VAL A 77 -6.26 -12.60 -4.25
CA VAL A 77 -5.21 -13.33 -3.51
C VAL A 77 -5.70 -14.72 -3.12
N TRP A 78 -6.94 -14.87 -2.64
CA TRP A 78 -7.53 -16.17 -2.35
C TRP A 78 -7.53 -17.10 -3.58
N LEU A 79 -7.88 -16.60 -4.76
CA LEU A 79 -7.80 -17.36 -6.02
C LEU A 79 -6.35 -17.78 -6.32
N VAL A 80 -5.38 -16.90 -6.11
CA VAL A 80 -3.95 -17.20 -6.28
C VAL A 80 -3.53 -18.32 -5.32
N THR A 81 -4.00 -18.30 -4.07
CA THR A 81 -3.66 -19.36 -3.10
C THR A 81 -4.29 -20.72 -3.43
N ARG A 82 -5.29 -20.80 -4.32
CA ARG A 82 -5.81 -22.08 -4.86
C ARG A 82 -4.89 -22.70 -5.90
N VAL A 83 -4.04 -21.87 -6.53
CA VAL A 83 -3.07 -22.29 -7.54
C VAL A 83 -1.70 -22.58 -6.92
N SER A 84 -1.28 -21.77 -5.95
CA SER A 84 0.02 -21.91 -5.29
C SER A 84 -0.04 -21.45 -3.83
N THR A 85 0.58 -22.25 -2.96
CA THR A 85 0.77 -21.90 -1.54
C THR A 85 2.06 -21.10 -1.28
N ASP A 86 2.87 -20.86 -2.31
CA ASP A 86 4.07 -20.03 -2.24
C ASP A 86 3.69 -18.56 -2.34
N PRO A 87 4.08 -17.71 -1.38
CA PRO A 87 3.84 -16.27 -1.43
C PRO A 87 4.37 -15.58 -2.70
N ALA A 88 5.37 -16.14 -3.38
CA ALA A 88 5.87 -15.62 -4.66
C ALA A 88 4.79 -15.54 -5.75
N ALA A 89 3.74 -16.36 -5.67
CA ALA A 89 2.62 -16.31 -6.62
C ALA A 89 1.85 -14.97 -6.51
N MET A 90 1.70 -14.42 -5.30
CA MET A 90 1.11 -13.08 -5.13
C MET A 90 2.02 -11.99 -5.71
N GLN A 91 3.34 -12.11 -5.58
CA GLN A 91 4.27 -11.17 -6.20
C GLN A 91 4.21 -11.21 -7.73
N MET A 92 4.02 -12.39 -8.32
CA MET A 92 3.83 -12.52 -9.78
C MET A 92 2.52 -11.86 -10.24
N MET A 93 1.42 -12.05 -9.50
CA MET A 93 0.16 -11.36 -9.78
C MET A 93 0.34 -9.84 -9.66
N GLN A 94 1.01 -9.37 -8.61
CA GLN A 94 1.32 -7.96 -8.40
C GLN A 94 2.13 -7.38 -9.57
N ALA A 95 3.20 -8.04 -9.98
CA ALA A 95 4.03 -7.60 -11.11
C ALA A 95 3.23 -7.52 -12.42
N GLY A 96 2.33 -8.48 -12.66
CA GLY A 96 1.43 -8.46 -13.82
C GLY A 96 0.46 -7.28 -13.82
N LEU A 97 -0.18 -7.00 -12.69
CA LEU A 97 -1.08 -5.85 -12.51
C LEU A 97 -0.33 -4.52 -12.67
N ALA A 98 0.84 -4.40 -12.05
CA ALA A 98 1.65 -3.20 -12.14
C ALA A 98 2.16 -2.96 -13.58
N ALA A 99 2.57 -4.02 -14.28
CA ALA A 99 2.91 -3.93 -15.70
C ALA A 99 1.70 -3.47 -16.54
N ALA A 100 0.49 -3.92 -16.22
CA ALA A 100 -0.72 -3.46 -16.90
C ALA A 100 -0.98 -1.97 -16.66
N VAL A 101 -0.77 -1.45 -15.43
CA VAL A 101 -0.82 0.00 -15.14
C VAL A 101 0.19 0.75 -16.00
N TRP A 102 1.43 0.28 -16.08
CA TRP A 102 2.48 0.89 -16.87
C TRP A 102 2.16 0.92 -18.36
N LEU A 103 1.63 -0.20 -18.89
CA LEU A 103 1.19 -0.28 -20.27
C LEU A 103 0.01 0.66 -20.56
N ALA A 104 -0.93 0.83 -19.60
CA ALA A 104 -2.03 1.77 -19.72
C ALA A 104 -1.51 3.21 -19.83
N VAL A 105 -0.60 3.62 -18.95
CA VAL A 105 0.05 4.94 -19.00
C VAL A 105 0.83 5.12 -20.31
N TYR A 106 1.63 4.13 -20.67
CA TYR A 106 2.44 4.17 -21.87
C TYR A 106 1.59 4.31 -23.15
N ARG A 107 0.51 3.52 -23.27
CA ARG A 107 -0.29 3.40 -24.50
C ARG A 107 -1.37 4.45 -24.66
N TRP A 108 -2.02 4.83 -23.56
CA TRP A 108 -3.27 5.61 -23.62
C TRP A 108 -3.17 7.00 -22.99
N SER A 109 -2.20 7.27 -22.12
CA SER A 109 -2.13 8.58 -21.50
C SER A 109 -1.73 9.68 -22.51
N PRO A 110 -2.28 10.90 -22.39
CA PRO A 110 -1.97 12.04 -23.28
C PRO A 110 -0.68 12.76 -22.88
N PHE A 111 0.07 12.23 -21.93
CA PHE A 111 1.31 12.83 -21.45
C PHE A 111 2.43 12.71 -22.48
N SER A 112 3.34 13.67 -22.49
CA SER A 112 4.55 13.58 -23.30
C SER A 112 5.43 12.39 -22.87
N ARG A 113 6.35 11.95 -23.72
CA ARG A 113 7.28 10.84 -23.42
C ARG A 113 8.05 11.07 -22.12
N ALA A 114 8.57 12.28 -21.91
CA ALA A 114 9.28 12.63 -20.69
C ALA A 114 8.38 12.56 -19.46
N GLU A 115 7.16 13.08 -19.54
CA GLU A 115 6.20 13.03 -18.45
C GLU A 115 5.77 11.59 -18.13
N LYS A 116 5.61 10.72 -19.15
CA LYS A 116 5.35 9.28 -18.94
C LYS A 116 6.50 8.62 -18.19
N LEU A 117 7.75 8.84 -18.60
CA LEU A 117 8.91 8.26 -17.91
C LEU A 117 9.04 8.78 -16.48
N LEU A 118 8.85 10.08 -16.25
CA LEU A 118 8.86 10.67 -14.89
C LEU A 118 7.74 10.09 -14.02
N LEU A 119 6.53 9.94 -14.55
CA LEU A 119 5.41 9.33 -13.84
C LEU A 119 5.70 7.88 -13.46
N LEU A 120 6.21 7.09 -14.42
CA LEU A 120 6.52 5.68 -14.20
C LEU A 120 7.74 5.48 -13.30
N ALA A 121 8.71 6.40 -13.30
CA ALA A 121 9.83 6.42 -12.36
C ALA A 121 9.45 7.00 -10.98
N GLY A 122 8.21 7.49 -10.83
CA GLY A 122 7.74 8.12 -9.60
C GLY A 122 7.51 7.12 -8.47
N TYR A 123 7.68 7.57 -7.23
CA TYR A 123 7.63 6.76 -6.00
C TYR A 123 6.48 5.74 -5.98
N PHE A 124 5.25 6.18 -6.29
CA PHE A 124 4.10 5.29 -6.23
C PHE A 124 4.11 4.23 -7.32
N LEU A 125 4.36 4.61 -8.58
CA LEU A 125 4.32 3.65 -9.70
C LEU A 125 5.62 2.89 -9.93
N PHE A 126 6.73 3.28 -9.29
CA PHE A 126 8.01 2.61 -9.39
C PHE A 126 8.33 1.72 -8.19
N PHE A 127 7.79 2.04 -7.01
CA PHE A 127 8.07 1.34 -5.77
C PHE A 127 6.79 0.94 -5.04
N GLU A 128 6.07 1.89 -4.41
CA GLU A 128 5.00 1.60 -3.46
C GLU A 128 3.88 0.73 -4.05
N TYR A 129 3.45 1.05 -5.28
CA TYR A 129 2.37 0.34 -5.97
C TYR A 129 2.85 -0.63 -7.05
N PHE A 130 4.15 -0.73 -7.28
CA PHE A 130 4.71 -1.75 -8.15
C PHE A 130 5.25 -2.92 -7.33
N VAL A 131 6.12 -2.64 -6.36
CA VAL A 131 6.91 -3.64 -5.64
C VAL A 131 6.11 -4.27 -4.51
N ILE A 132 5.38 -3.47 -3.72
CA ILE A 132 4.64 -3.94 -2.55
C ILE A 132 3.29 -4.50 -3.01
N SER A 133 3.03 -5.78 -2.66
CA SER A 133 1.86 -6.54 -3.16
C SER A 133 0.60 -6.19 -2.38
N ARG A 134 -0.05 -5.10 -2.78
CA ARG A 134 -1.27 -4.58 -2.13
C ARG A 134 -2.30 -4.07 -3.15
N SER A 135 -3.51 -3.85 -2.68
CA SER A 135 -4.68 -3.44 -3.48
C SER A 135 -4.53 -2.13 -4.26
N TYR A 136 -3.55 -1.29 -3.90
CA TYR A 136 -3.37 0.05 -4.50
C TYR A 136 -2.98 0.01 -5.99
N THR A 137 -2.26 -1.02 -6.41
CA THR A 137 -1.94 -1.24 -7.83
C THR A 137 -3.20 -1.48 -8.64
N LEU A 138 -4.12 -2.26 -8.10
CA LEU A 138 -5.41 -2.50 -8.73
C LEU A 138 -6.25 -1.22 -8.75
N ALA A 139 -6.18 -0.39 -7.72
CA ALA A 139 -6.83 0.92 -7.72
C ALA A 139 -6.28 1.83 -8.84
N ALA A 140 -4.96 1.85 -9.04
CA ALA A 140 -4.34 2.58 -10.15
C ALA A 140 -4.82 2.06 -11.51
N LEU A 141 -4.87 0.72 -11.70
CA LEU A 141 -5.32 0.10 -12.93
C LEU A 141 -6.78 0.44 -13.25
N LEU A 142 -7.66 0.34 -12.26
CA LEU A 142 -9.09 0.61 -12.42
C LEU A 142 -9.37 2.10 -12.64
N GLY A 143 -8.71 2.99 -11.89
CA GLY A 143 -8.86 4.43 -12.04
C GLY A 143 -8.32 4.95 -13.38
N PHE A 144 -7.14 4.53 -13.80
CA PHE A 144 -6.59 4.89 -15.12
C PHE A 144 -7.35 4.21 -16.25
N GLY A 145 -7.83 2.98 -16.05
CA GLY A 145 -8.73 2.29 -16.97
C GLY A 145 -10.04 3.04 -17.19
N PHE A 146 -10.64 3.58 -16.11
CA PHE A 146 -11.81 4.46 -16.21
C PHE A 146 -11.53 5.65 -17.12
N VAL A 147 -10.43 6.39 -16.88
CA VAL A 147 -10.09 7.57 -17.70
C VAL A 147 -9.83 7.17 -19.16
N ALA A 148 -9.11 6.07 -19.38
CA ALA A 148 -8.79 5.58 -20.71
C ALA A 148 -10.07 5.17 -21.49
N ILE A 149 -11.01 4.46 -20.87
CA ILE A 149 -12.29 4.12 -21.51
C ILE A 149 -13.08 5.39 -21.81
N ARG A 150 -13.17 6.32 -20.88
CA ARG A 150 -13.87 7.59 -21.10
C ARG A 150 -13.26 8.41 -22.26
N GLN A 151 -11.97 8.29 -22.50
CA GLN A 151 -11.29 8.97 -23.59
C GLN A 151 -11.49 8.28 -24.95
N HIS A 152 -11.41 6.95 -25.00
CA HIS A 152 -11.31 6.19 -26.26
C HIS A 152 -12.58 5.45 -26.67
N ALA A 153 -13.49 5.20 -25.73
CA ALA A 153 -14.75 4.46 -25.94
C ALA A 153 -15.85 5.00 -25.01
N PRO A 154 -16.20 6.31 -25.12
CA PRO A 154 -17.13 6.99 -24.19
C PRO A 154 -18.54 6.39 -24.20
N GLU A 155 -18.92 5.63 -25.23
CA GLU A 155 -20.18 4.91 -25.35
C GLU A 155 -20.29 3.68 -24.43
N ARG A 156 -19.17 3.18 -23.90
CA ARG A 156 -19.13 1.97 -23.04
C ARG A 156 -19.54 2.27 -21.60
N SER A 157 -20.78 2.74 -21.41
CA SER A 157 -21.27 3.16 -20.08
C SER A 157 -21.24 2.04 -19.05
N ILE A 158 -21.65 0.80 -19.38
CA ILE A 158 -21.64 -0.34 -18.47
C ILE A 158 -20.19 -0.65 -18.01
N ALA A 159 -19.23 -0.72 -18.94
CA ALA A 159 -17.83 -0.98 -18.59
C ALA A 159 -17.25 0.12 -17.68
N THR A 160 -17.61 1.38 -17.92
CA THR A 160 -17.24 2.52 -17.09
C THR A 160 -17.75 2.36 -15.66
N TRP A 161 -19.04 2.01 -15.49
CA TRP A 161 -19.64 1.77 -14.18
C TRP A 161 -19.06 0.54 -13.47
N LEU A 162 -18.74 -0.53 -14.20
CA LEU A 162 -18.10 -1.72 -13.63
C LEU A 162 -16.71 -1.39 -13.07
N LEU A 163 -15.89 -0.60 -13.79
CA LEU A 163 -14.58 -0.17 -13.27
C LEU A 163 -14.72 0.62 -11.97
N LEU A 164 -15.70 1.53 -11.89
CA LEU A 164 -15.98 2.28 -10.67
C LEU A 164 -16.46 1.37 -9.54
N GLY A 165 -17.34 0.41 -9.84
CA GLY A 165 -17.82 -0.58 -8.87
C GLY A 165 -16.68 -1.43 -8.31
N LEU A 166 -15.78 -1.91 -9.16
CA LEU A 166 -14.59 -2.66 -8.73
C LEU A 166 -13.64 -1.78 -7.90
N LEU A 167 -13.42 -0.52 -8.30
CA LEU A 167 -12.60 0.44 -7.56
C LEU A 167 -13.15 0.69 -6.15
N ALA A 168 -14.47 0.72 -5.99
CA ALA A 168 -15.14 0.90 -4.69
C ALA A 168 -14.98 -0.30 -3.74
N ASN A 169 -14.48 -1.45 -4.21
CA ASN A 169 -14.33 -2.68 -3.44
C ASN A 169 -12.87 -2.98 -3.03
N LEU A 170 -12.01 -1.97 -2.94
CA LEU A 170 -10.61 -2.15 -2.53
C LEU A 170 -10.35 -1.60 -1.12
N VAL A 171 -10.07 -0.31 -1.00
CA VAL A 171 -9.84 0.37 0.28
C VAL A 171 -10.71 1.62 0.37
N MET A 172 -10.98 2.12 1.57
CA MET A 172 -11.87 3.27 1.76
C MET A 172 -11.46 4.48 0.92
N HIS A 173 -10.16 4.76 0.79
CA HIS A 173 -9.66 5.87 -0.04
C HIS A 173 -10.04 5.70 -1.52
N SER A 174 -9.97 4.49 -2.06
CA SER A 174 -10.40 4.21 -3.43
C SER A 174 -11.91 4.20 -3.60
N THR A 175 -12.66 3.84 -2.56
CA THR A 175 -14.12 3.96 -2.53
C THR A 175 -14.55 5.42 -2.64
N ILE A 176 -13.91 6.29 -1.85
CA ILE A 176 -14.14 7.75 -1.90
C ILE A 176 -13.80 8.29 -3.29
N TRP A 177 -12.66 7.90 -3.85
CA TRP A 177 -12.29 8.28 -5.22
C TRP A 177 -13.29 7.78 -6.25
N SER A 178 -13.74 6.54 -6.15
CA SER A 178 -14.78 5.97 -7.02
C SER A 178 -16.08 6.78 -6.98
N ILE A 179 -16.52 7.20 -5.79
CA ILE A 179 -17.72 8.05 -5.62
C ILE A 179 -17.51 9.40 -6.32
N ALA A 180 -16.36 10.05 -6.13
CA ALA A 180 -16.05 11.32 -6.77
C ALA A 180 -16.07 11.21 -8.31
N LEU A 181 -15.46 10.14 -8.86
CA LEU A 181 -15.50 9.83 -10.29
C LEU A 181 -16.93 9.57 -10.79
N ALA A 182 -17.74 8.83 -10.03
CA ALA A 182 -19.13 8.54 -10.36
C ALA A 182 -19.97 9.82 -10.41
N VAL A 183 -19.81 10.72 -9.44
CA VAL A 183 -20.51 12.02 -9.42
C VAL A 183 -20.18 12.81 -10.68
N VAL A 184 -18.89 12.95 -11.01
CA VAL A 184 -18.47 13.70 -12.20
C VAL A 184 -18.95 13.01 -13.48
N PHE A 185 -18.92 11.67 -13.54
CA PHE A 185 -19.42 10.92 -14.67
C PHE A 185 -20.91 11.18 -14.91
N VAL A 186 -21.74 11.19 -13.85
CA VAL A 186 -23.17 11.52 -13.93
C VAL A 186 -23.40 12.95 -14.44
N LEU A 187 -22.58 13.91 -13.98
CA LEU A 187 -22.71 15.33 -14.37
C LEU A 187 -22.25 15.58 -15.82
N GLU A 188 -21.27 14.84 -16.31
CA GLU A 188 -20.79 14.94 -17.70
C GLU A 188 -21.75 14.27 -18.70
N GLN A 189 -22.51 13.28 -18.27
CA GLN A 189 -23.36 12.50 -19.17
C GLN A 189 -24.67 13.23 -19.48
N ARG A 190 -24.77 13.75 -20.71
CA ARG A 190 -25.97 14.46 -21.16
C ARG A 190 -27.14 13.51 -21.50
N ARG A 191 -26.84 12.31 -22.01
CA ARG A 191 -27.83 11.28 -22.34
C ARG A 191 -27.71 10.13 -21.34
N ARG A 192 -28.81 9.80 -20.71
CA ARG A 192 -28.92 8.72 -19.71
C ARG A 192 -29.80 7.63 -20.31
N ASP A 193 -29.22 6.86 -21.21
CA ASP A 193 -29.88 5.70 -21.82
C ASP A 193 -30.01 4.53 -20.83
N THR A 194 -30.65 3.46 -21.26
CA THR A 194 -30.87 2.25 -20.45
C THR A 194 -29.56 1.64 -19.99
N ALA A 195 -28.52 1.63 -20.85
CA ALA A 195 -27.20 1.07 -20.52
C ALA A 195 -26.52 1.89 -19.41
N PHE A 196 -26.63 3.23 -19.46
CA PHE A 196 -26.14 4.11 -18.41
C PHE A 196 -26.85 3.86 -17.08
N CYS A 197 -28.19 3.79 -17.09
CA CYS A 197 -28.99 3.56 -15.87
C CYS A 197 -28.73 2.17 -15.27
N ALA A 198 -28.67 1.12 -16.11
CA ALA A 198 -28.37 -0.24 -15.68
C ALA A 198 -26.97 -0.34 -15.08
N GLY A 199 -25.98 0.29 -15.73
CA GLY A 199 -24.62 0.37 -15.19
C GLY A 199 -24.54 1.09 -13.86
N GLY A 200 -25.29 2.20 -13.70
CA GLY A 200 -25.41 2.92 -12.42
C GLY A 200 -26.02 2.07 -11.31
N ALA A 201 -27.04 1.27 -11.60
CA ALA A 201 -27.63 0.33 -10.65
C ALA A 201 -26.62 -0.76 -10.24
N ILE A 202 -25.85 -1.30 -11.19
CA ILE A 202 -24.76 -2.25 -10.92
C ILE A 202 -23.70 -1.60 -10.01
N TYR A 203 -23.29 -0.37 -10.32
CA TYR A 203 -22.35 0.38 -9.49
C TYR A 203 -22.83 0.53 -8.04
N LEU A 204 -24.10 0.91 -7.84
CA LEU A 204 -24.68 1.04 -6.50
C LEU A 204 -24.67 -0.30 -5.75
N GLY A 205 -24.91 -1.42 -6.43
CA GLY A 205 -24.78 -2.76 -5.85
C GLY A 205 -23.34 -3.06 -5.40
N PHE A 206 -22.35 -2.78 -6.26
CA PHE A 206 -20.93 -2.92 -5.89
C PHE A 206 -20.51 -1.99 -4.75
N LEU A 207 -20.97 -0.75 -4.75
CA LEU A 207 -20.68 0.22 -3.69
C LEU A 207 -21.26 -0.25 -2.34
N ALA A 208 -22.52 -0.67 -2.34
CA ALA A 208 -23.16 -1.19 -1.13
C ALA A 208 -22.45 -2.45 -0.61
N PHE A 209 -22.06 -3.36 -1.50
CA PHE A 209 -21.29 -4.55 -1.14
C PHE A 209 -19.90 -4.18 -0.60
N GLY A 210 -19.18 -3.25 -1.24
CA GLY A 210 -17.87 -2.77 -0.77
C GLY A 210 -17.96 -2.16 0.63
N ILE A 211 -18.94 -1.28 0.87
CA ILE A 211 -19.17 -0.70 2.19
C ILE A 211 -19.47 -1.79 3.21
N TRP A 212 -20.33 -2.75 2.86
CA TRP A 212 -20.67 -3.87 3.76
C TRP A 212 -19.44 -4.69 4.16
N THR A 213 -18.52 -4.99 3.23
CA THR A 213 -17.28 -5.73 3.52
C THR A 213 -16.30 -4.95 4.39
N MET A 214 -16.39 -3.61 4.41
CA MET A 214 -15.57 -2.74 5.24
C MET A 214 -16.11 -2.56 6.67
N ILE A 215 -17.36 -2.99 6.95
CA ILE A 215 -17.92 -2.92 8.31
C ILE A 215 -17.24 -4.00 9.16
N PRO A 216 -16.46 -3.63 10.18
CA PRO A 216 -15.73 -4.60 10.99
C PRO A 216 -16.66 -5.44 11.87
N ALA A 217 -16.13 -6.54 12.42
CA ALA A 217 -16.80 -7.31 13.46
C ALA A 217 -16.99 -6.46 14.73
N ALA A 218 -18.01 -6.77 15.53
CA ALA A 218 -18.33 -5.99 16.74
C ALA A 218 -17.21 -6.01 17.81
N ASP A 219 -16.37 -7.05 17.80
CA ASP A 219 -15.22 -7.22 18.68
C ASP A 219 -13.88 -6.82 18.02
N TYR A 220 -13.92 -6.11 16.90
CA TYR A 220 -12.72 -5.59 16.22
C TYR A 220 -12.01 -4.55 17.10
N ALA A 221 -10.76 -4.80 17.45
CA ALA A 221 -10.06 -4.05 18.48
C ALA A 221 -9.27 -2.80 17.99
N PRO A 222 -8.69 -2.75 16.77
CA PRO A 222 -7.77 -1.69 16.39
C PRO A 222 -8.41 -0.31 16.22
N TRP A 223 -9.69 -0.27 15.90
CA TRP A 223 -10.39 0.98 15.64
C TRP A 223 -11.50 1.12 16.67
N GLY A 224 -11.32 2.04 17.58
CA GLY A 224 -12.38 2.38 18.50
C GLY A 224 -13.65 2.68 17.71
N SER A 225 -14.80 2.21 18.21
CA SER A 225 -16.13 2.52 17.67
C SER A 225 -16.46 4.02 17.72
N ASP A 226 -15.52 4.83 18.10
CA ASP A 226 -15.68 6.23 18.47
C ASP A 226 -15.49 7.15 17.26
N VAL A 227 -16.57 7.27 16.48
CA VAL A 227 -16.68 8.26 15.41
C VAL A 227 -16.91 9.62 16.04
N HIS A 228 -15.86 10.42 16.16
CA HIS A 228 -15.99 11.79 16.66
C HIS A 228 -15.01 12.75 15.99
N PHE A 229 -15.38 14.01 15.93
CA PHE A 229 -14.53 15.10 15.46
C PHE A 229 -13.59 15.56 16.56
N SER A 230 -12.30 15.76 16.22
CA SER A 230 -11.36 16.57 17.01
C SER A 230 -10.46 17.40 16.10
N TRP A 231 -10.02 18.56 16.60
CA TRP A 231 -9.08 19.40 15.86
C TRP A 231 -7.74 18.70 15.61
N GLN A 232 -7.26 17.90 16.56
CA GLN A 232 -6.02 17.14 16.41
C GLN A 232 -6.13 16.11 15.28
N ARG A 233 -7.27 15.39 15.17
CA ARG A 233 -7.53 14.46 14.06
C ARG A 233 -7.57 15.18 12.72
N LEU A 234 -8.24 16.33 12.65
CA LEU A 234 -8.27 17.15 11.43
C LEU A 234 -6.87 17.60 11.02
N TYR A 235 -6.05 18.01 11.98
CA TYR A 235 -4.65 18.37 11.73
C TYR A 235 -3.89 17.23 11.05
N ASN A 236 -3.93 16.05 11.63
CA ASN A 236 -3.27 14.87 11.10
C ASN A 236 -3.81 14.52 9.69
N ALA A 237 -5.14 14.57 9.54
CA ALA A 237 -5.82 14.25 8.29
C ALA A 237 -5.49 15.22 7.14
N VAL A 238 -5.15 16.47 7.42
CA VAL A 238 -4.77 17.46 6.40
C VAL A 238 -3.29 17.38 6.04
N ALA A 239 -2.41 17.15 7.02
CA ALA A 239 -0.97 17.17 6.80
C ALA A 239 -0.45 15.99 5.96
N ILE A 240 -0.96 14.79 6.20
CA ILE A 240 -0.46 13.55 5.59
C ILE A 240 -0.70 13.49 4.07
N PRO A 241 -1.88 13.85 3.53
CA PRO A 241 -2.13 13.85 2.08
C PRO A 241 -1.20 14.76 1.27
N VAL A 242 -0.74 15.85 1.86
CA VAL A 242 0.24 16.76 1.20
C VAL A 242 1.55 16.03 0.94
N GLY A 243 2.03 15.22 1.89
CA GLY A 243 3.24 14.39 1.72
C GLY A 243 3.10 13.34 0.60
N ALA A 244 1.88 12.85 0.35
CA ALA A 244 1.63 11.92 -0.75
C ALA A 244 1.72 12.59 -2.13
N LEU A 245 1.38 13.88 -2.24
CA LEU A 245 1.52 14.61 -3.51
C LEU A 245 2.98 14.94 -3.84
N VAL A 246 3.83 15.04 -2.82
CA VAL A 246 5.27 15.32 -2.95
C VAL A 246 6.05 14.31 -2.08
N PRO A 247 6.21 13.06 -2.57
CA PRO A 247 6.78 11.96 -1.78
C PRO A 247 8.31 12.07 -1.68
N VAL A 248 8.81 13.20 -1.19
CA VAL A 248 10.25 13.46 -0.97
C VAL A 248 10.44 13.95 0.45
N ASP A 249 11.32 13.26 1.16
CA ASP A 249 11.73 13.62 2.51
C ASP A 249 13.06 14.38 2.48
N PRO A 250 13.09 15.65 2.90
CA PRO A 250 14.33 16.43 2.93
C PRO A 250 15.44 15.83 3.78
N ASP A 251 15.12 15.20 4.91
CA ASP A 251 16.11 14.56 5.78
C ASP A 251 16.76 13.35 5.10
N ARG A 252 16.01 12.65 4.24
CA ARG A 252 16.53 11.54 3.43
C ARG A 252 17.41 12.03 2.30
N ILE A 253 17.06 13.14 1.67
CA ILE A 253 17.93 13.78 0.69
C ILE A 253 19.25 14.15 1.38
N ALA A 254 19.20 14.80 2.55
CA ALA A 254 20.38 15.17 3.31
C ALA A 254 21.19 13.94 3.74
N ALA A 255 20.55 12.85 4.14
CA ALA A 255 21.21 11.60 4.50
C ALA A 255 21.81 10.88 3.28
N LEU A 256 21.12 10.88 2.13
CA LEU A 256 21.68 10.36 0.88
C LEU A 256 22.89 11.18 0.44
N VAL A 257 22.82 12.52 0.52
CA VAL A 257 23.96 13.40 0.21
C VAL A 257 25.13 13.10 1.15
N ARG A 258 24.91 12.95 2.46
CA ARG A 258 25.96 12.56 3.41
C ARG A 258 26.58 11.21 3.06
N PHE A 259 25.77 10.23 2.71
CA PHE A 259 26.23 8.91 2.28
C PHE A 259 27.07 8.99 1.00
N LEU A 260 26.60 9.68 -0.03
CA LEU A 260 27.31 9.84 -1.31
C LEU A 260 28.59 10.67 -1.20
N THR A 261 28.64 11.62 -0.28
CA THR A 261 29.82 12.47 -0.04
C THR A 261 30.81 11.85 0.94
N GLY A 262 30.54 10.65 1.47
CA GLY A 262 31.41 10.00 2.46
C GLY A 262 31.43 10.68 3.84
N ALA A 263 30.52 11.61 4.11
CA ALA A 263 30.43 12.33 5.38
C ALA A 263 29.89 11.48 6.56
N GLY A 264 29.80 10.17 6.37
CA GLY A 264 29.47 9.17 7.40
C GLY A 264 27.98 8.94 7.62
N GLY A 265 27.65 7.72 8.05
CA GLY A 265 26.29 7.28 8.41
C GLY A 265 25.76 6.18 7.50
N ALA A 266 25.04 5.22 8.07
CA ALA A 266 24.25 4.27 7.29
C ALA A 266 23.14 5.03 6.54
N ALA A 267 22.83 4.60 5.30
CA ALA A 267 21.66 5.13 4.61
C ALA A 267 20.42 4.95 5.52
N PRO A 268 19.63 6.01 5.75
CA PRO A 268 18.46 5.89 6.60
C PRO A 268 17.45 4.92 5.97
N PRO A 269 16.65 4.22 6.77
CA PRO A 269 15.60 3.38 6.24
C PRO A 269 14.68 4.22 5.34
N PHE A 270 14.45 3.74 4.11
CA PHE A 270 13.66 4.48 3.13
C PHE A 270 12.17 4.46 3.48
N TRP A 271 11.71 3.36 4.02
CA TRP A 271 10.33 3.18 4.41
C TRP A 271 10.13 3.54 5.87
N ASN A 272 10.06 4.82 6.14
CA ASN A 272 9.70 5.30 7.47
C ASN A 272 8.53 6.28 7.35
N PRO A 273 7.44 6.09 8.11
CA PRO A 273 6.39 7.10 8.26
C PRO A 273 6.89 8.46 8.79
N THR A 274 8.18 8.59 9.15
CA THR A 274 8.78 9.85 9.60
C THR A 274 8.77 10.97 8.55
N ALA A 275 8.73 10.67 7.25
CA ALA A 275 8.48 11.72 6.25
C ALA A 275 7.13 12.40 6.47
N ILE A 276 6.14 11.58 6.83
CA ILE A 276 4.82 12.03 7.25
C ILE A 276 4.92 12.76 8.59
N VAL A 277 5.70 12.25 9.55
CA VAL A 277 5.94 12.87 10.85
C VAL A 277 6.63 14.24 10.68
N TRP A 278 7.54 14.41 9.72
CA TRP A 278 8.19 15.70 9.48
C TRP A 278 7.21 16.73 8.91
N VAL A 279 6.41 16.37 7.91
CA VAL A 279 5.32 17.22 7.39
C VAL A 279 4.30 17.50 8.48
N VAL A 280 3.95 16.50 9.30
CA VAL A 280 3.08 16.65 10.47
C VAL A 280 3.73 17.53 11.54
N SER A 281 5.02 17.39 11.82
CA SER A 281 5.73 18.19 12.83
C SER A 281 5.90 19.64 12.38
N ILE A 282 6.20 19.91 11.11
CA ILE A 282 6.17 21.29 10.58
C ILE A 282 4.75 21.83 10.60
N ALA A 283 3.78 21.03 10.24
CA ALA A 283 2.38 21.40 10.36
C ALA A 283 2.01 21.64 11.82
N GLN A 284 2.32 20.76 12.75
CA GLN A 284 2.04 20.87 14.18
C GLN A 284 2.76 22.07 14.83
N ALA A 285 4.05 22.26 14.58
CA ALA A 285 4.82 23.39 15.10
C ALA A 285 4.31 24.76 14.61
N ASN A 286 3.49 24.77 13.56
CA ASN A 286 3.03 25.99 12.92
C ASN A 286 1.51 26.15 12.87
N LEU A 287 0.74 25.18 13.36
CA LEU A 287 -0.72 25.14 13.17
C LEU A 287 -1.55 25.72 14.33
N ASP A 288 -0.92 26.30 15.33
CA ASP A 288 -1.64 27.07 16.37
C ASP A 288 -2.43 28.27 15.79
N HIS A 289 -2.36 28.46 14.47
CA HIS A 289 -3.06 29.52 13.78
C HIS A 289 -4.05 28.99 12.71
N PRO A 290 -5.37 29.29 12.82
CA PRO A 290 -6.40 28.80 11.89
C PRO A 290 -6.10 29.10 10.40
N LEU A 291 -5.41 30.20 10.11
CA LEU A 291 -5.01 30.55 8.74
C LEU A 291 -4.05 29.51 8.12
N ARG A 292 -3.14 28.96 8.92
CA ARG A 292 -2.16 27.96 8.42
C ARG A 292 -2.83 26.62 8.12
N LEU A 293 -3.79 26.22 8.96
CA LEU A 293 -4.64 25.06 8.69
C LEU A 293 -5.43 25.24 7.39
N ALA A 294 -6.03 26.41 7.21
CA ALA A 294 -6.76 26.73 5.98
C ALA A 294 -5.86 26.70 4.73
N LEU A 295 -4.63 27.23 4.83
CA LEU A 295 -3.65 27.18 3.74
C LEU A 295 -3.19 25.74 3.44
N ALA A 296 -2.90 24.95 4.47
CA ALA A 296 -2.53 23.53 4.29
C ALA A 296 -3.69 22.72 3.68
N PHE A 297 -4.93 23.00 4.08
CA PHE A 297 -6.12 22.39 3.48
C PHE A 297 -6.32 22.83 2.02
N ALA A 298 -6.07 24.09 1.71
CA ALA A 298 -6.25 24.62 0.35
C ALA A 298 -5.14 24.18 -0.63
N ALA A 299 -3.93 23.89 -0.13
CA ALA A 299 -2.76 23.64 -0.99
C ALA A 299 -2.94 22.51 -2.03
N PRO A 300 -3.49 21.32 -1.71
CA PRO A 300 -3.74 20.27 -2.70
C PRO A 300 -4.74 20.70 -3.78
N VAL A 301 -5.78 21.41 -3.40
CA VAL A 301 -6.82 21.91 -4.32
C VAL A 301 -6.23 22.99 -5.24
N LEU A 302 -5.43 23.90 -4.71
CA LEU A 302 -4.71 24.91 -5.50
C LEU A 302 -3.71 24.28 -6.46
N LEU A 303 -2.96 23.26 -6.00
CA LEU A 303 -2.06 22.51 -6.88
C LEU A 303 -2.83 21.83 -8.03
N CYS A 304 -3.94 21.18 -7.73
CA CYS A 304 -4.80 20.60 -8.76
C CYS A 304 -5.34 21.67 -9.72
N TRP A 305 -5.77 22.81 -9.20
CA TRP A 305 -6.25 23.92 -10.03
C TRP A 305 -5.16 24.47 -10.97
N LEU A 306 -3.92 24.59 -10.51
CA LEU A 306 -2.78 25.00 -11.35
C LEU A 306 -2.54 24.01 -12.49
N ILE A 307 -2.76 22.71 -12.26
CA ILE A 307 -2.53 21.66 -13.26
C ILE A 307 -3.71 21.53 -14.23
N VAL A 308 -4.95 21.66 -13.76
CA VAL A 308 -6.13 21.19 -14.50
C VAL A 308 -7.00 22.33 -15.03
N ARG A 309 -7.22 23.40 -14.27
CA ARG A 309 -8.04 24.60 -14.61
C ARG A 309 -9.46 24.33 -15.14
N ARG A 310 -10.02 23.12 -14.88
CA ARG A 310 -11.37 22.72 -15.30
C ARG A 310 -12.26 22.49 -14.09
N PRO A 311 -13.40 23.19 -13.97
CA PRO A 311 -14.25 23.14 -12.77
C PRO A 311 -14.71 21.72 -12.40
N LEU A 312 -15.19 20.93 -13.36
CA LEU A 312 -15.64 19.56 -13.11
C LEU A 312 -14.49 18.62 -12.68
N ARG A 313 -13.30 18.79 -13.26
CA ARG A 313 -12.12 18.01 -12.89
C ARG A 313 -11.56 18.45 -11.56
N LEU A 314 -11.55 19.75 -11.30
CA LEU A 314 -11.21 20.28 -9.97
C LEU A 314 -12.18 19.76 -8.91
N MET A 315 -13.48 19.68 -9.21
CA MET A 315 -14.49 19.10 -8.32
C MET A 315 -14.21 17.61 -8.04
N GLU A 316 -13.85 16.82 -9.05
CA GLU A 316 -13.47 15.39 -8.91
C GLU A 316 -12.36 15.22 -7.87
N PHE A 317 -11.26 15.97 -8.05
CA PHE A 317 -10.14 15.93 -7.12
C PHE A 317 -10.52 16.45 -5.72
N THR A 318 -11.25 17.55 -5.67
CA THR A 318 -11.67 18.16 -4.39
C THR A 318 -12.59 17.24 -3.59
N LEU A 319 -13.56 16.59 -4.24
CA LEU A 319 -14.42 15.60 -3.59
C LEU A 319 -13.63 14.42 -3.04
N THR A 320 -12.65 13.93 -3.81
CA THR A 320 -11.76 12.86 -3.34
C THR A 320 -10.95 13.30 -2.12
N TYR A 321 -10.33 14.47 -2.19
CA TYR A 321 -9.50 15.01 -1.10
C TYR A 321 -10.31 15.27 0.16
N VAL A 322 -11.42 16.01 0.04
CA VAL A 322 -12.31 16.33 1.18
C VAL A 322 -12.87 15.05 1.79
N GLY A 323 -13.27 14.08 0.98
CA GLY A 323 -13.77 12.78 1.45
C GLY A 323 -12.70 12.01 2.24
N ILE A 324 -11.45 11.99 1.76
CA ILE A 324 -10.32 11.34 2.47
C ILE A 324 -10.04 12.07 3.80
N VAL A 325 -9.99 13.39 3.80
CA VAL A 325 -9.78 14.18 5.03
C VAL A 325 -10.92 13.98 6.03
N ALA A 326 -12.17 13.98 5.55
CA ALA A 326 -13.33 13.72 6.41
C ALA A 326 -13.29 12.31 7.03
N PHE A 327 -12.98 11.28 6.23
CA PHE A 327 -12.80 9.92 6.72
C PHE A 327 -11.69 9.85 7.78
N ALA A 328 -10.50 10.36 7.47
CA ALA A 328 -9.36 10.33 8.38
C ALA A 328 -9.64 11.07 9.70
N THR A 329 -10.39 12.20 9.64
CA THR A 329 -10.75 12.98 10.81
C THR A 329 -11.78 12.26 11.68
N LEU A 330 -12.82 11.69 11.07
CA LEU A 330 -13.95 11.12 11.81
C LEU A 330 -13.60 9.77 12.45
N TRP A 331 -12.84 8.93 11.75
CA TRP A 331 -12.47 7.57 12.19
C TRP A 331 -11.09 7.46 12.84
N ASP A 332 -10.41 8.58 13.12
CA ASP A 332 -9.05 8.62 13.68
C ASP A 332 -8.04 7.78 12.89
N PHE A 333 -8.23 7.76 11.58
CA PHE A 333 -7.36 7.01 10.69
C PHE A 333 -6.36 7.94 10.01
N ALA A 334 -5.24 8.19 10.69
CA ALA A 334 -4.18 9.03 10.12
C ALA A 334 -3.65 8.47 8.79
N GLY A 335 -3.72 7.15 8.59
CA GLY A 335 -3.20 6.50 7.40
C GLY A 335 -1.68 6.58 7.30
N SER A 336 -1.17 6.17 6.15
CA SER A 336 0.25 6.22 5.79
C SER A 336 0.40 6.65 4.32
N ALA A 337 1.63 6.81 3.84
CA ALA A 337 1.90 7.26 2.47
C ALA A 337 1.16 6.43 1.41
N HIS A 338 1.09 5.11 1.59
CA HIS A 338 0.41 4.24 0.64
C HIS A 338 -1.11 4.45 0.60
N HIS A 339 -1.77 4.79 1.70
CA HIS A 339 -3.19 5.11 1.69
C HIS A 339 -3.45 6.42 0.93
N HIS A 340 -2.69 7.45 1.26
CA HIS A 340 -2.87 8.78 0.69
C HIS A 340 -2.33 8.92 -0.75
N GLY A 341 -1.52 7.97 -1.22
CA GLY A 341 -1.11 7.90 -2.62
C GLY A 341 -2.27 7.71 -3.59
N ILE A 342 -3.46 7.28 -3.13
CA ILE A 342 -4.69 7.32 -3.93
C ILE A 342 -5.01 8.77 -4.35
N LEU A 343 -4.71 9.77 -3.52
CA LEU A 343 -4.88 11.17 -3.90
C LEU A 343 -3.92 11.58 -5.02
N PHE A 344 -2.67 11.06 -5.02
CA PHE A 344 -1.75 11.23 -6.14
C PHE A 344 -2.31 10.58 -7.42
N LEU A 345 -2.83 9.36 -7.34
CA LEU A 345 -3.48 8.71 -8.49
C LEU A 345 -4.66 9.53 -9.00
N ALA A 346 -5.49 10.06 -8.11
CA ALA A 346 -6.61 10.93 -8.46
C ALA A 346 -6.13 12.20 -9.18
N LEU A 347 -5.05 12.84 -8.71
CA LEU A 347 -4.45 14.01 -9.37
C LEU A 347 -3.99 13.66 -10.80
N ILE A 348 -3.30 12.53 -10.98
CA ILE A 348 -2.83 12.09 -12.30
C ILE A 348 -4.00 11.74 -13.23
N ALA A 349 -5.02 11.03 -12.73
CA ALA A 349 -6.22 10.69 -13.49
C ALA A 349 -6.98 11.96 -13.93
N THR A 350 -7.12 12.92 -13.03
CA THR A 350 -7.73 14.23 -13.29
C THR A 350 -6.94 15.02 -14.33
N ALA A 351 -5.61 15.06 -14.22
CA ALA A 351 -4.73 15.69 -15.21
C ALA A 351 -4.80 14.98 -16.58
N TRP A 352 -4.86 13.64 -16.58
CA TRP A 352 -5.04 12.84 -17.80
C TRP A 352 -6.36 13.20 -18.50
N ALA A 353 -7.48 13.16 -17.76
CA ALA A 353 -8.79 13.48 -18.32
C ALA A 353 -8.90 14.90 -18.85
N ALA A 354 -8.26 15.88 -18.20
CA ALA A 354 -8.22 17.27 -18.67
C ALA A 354 -7.39 17.41 -19.96
N ARG A 355 -6.17 16.84 -19.98
CA ARG A 355 -5.27 16.95 -21.16
C ARG A 355 -5.78 16.20 -22.38
N ALA A 356 -6.45 15.08 -22.20
CA ALA A 356 -7.05 14.32 -23.29
C ALA A 356 -8.08 15.17 -24.07
N ARG A 357 -8.70 16.14 -23.40
CA ARG A 357 -9.76 16.96 -23.97
C ARG A 357 -9.26 18.31 -24.53
N ASP A 358 -8.29 18.94 -23.86
CA ASP A 358 -7.91 20.33 -24.10
C ASP A 358 -6.44 20.53 -24.48
N GLY A 359 -5.63 19.47 -24.36
CA GLY A 359 -4.19 19.61 -24.40
C GLY A 359 -3.63 20.21 -23.10
N SER A 360 -2.47 20.83 -23.15
CA SER A 360 -1.84 21.49 -22.00
C SER A 360 -1.41 22.91 -22.36
N ASP A 361 -1.71 23.88 -21.50
CA ASP A 361 -1.04 25.17 -21.52
C ASP A 361 0.37 25.08 -20.87
N GLY A 362 1.19 26.11 -21.07
CA GLY A 362 2.56 26.13 -20.56
C GLY A 362 2.65 26.01 -19.04
N TRP A 363 1.76 26.68 -18.30
CA TRP A 363 1.76 26.69 -16.85
C TRP A 363 1.28 25.36 -16.25
N SER A 364 0.19 24.78 -16.79
CA SER A 364 -0.32 23.49 -16.32
C SER A 364 0.67 22.35 -16.60
N ALA A 365 1.38 22.41 -17.72
CA ALA A 365 2.44 21.47 -18.03
C ALA A 365 3.61 21.60 -17.05
N TRP A 366 4.01 22.83 -16.69
CA TRP A 366 5.08 23.06 -15.73
C TRP A 366 4.71 22.57 -14.32
N ALA A 367 3.52 22.91 -13.82
CA ALA A 367 3.06 22.47 -12.51
C ALA A 367 3.03 20.93 -12.40
N LEU A 368 2.49 20.24 -13.42
CA LEU A 368 2.51 18.78 -13.46
C LEU A 368 3.93 18.22 -13.50
N ARG A 369 4.81 18.76 -14.36
CA ARG A 369 6.20 18.28 -14.44
C ARG A 369 6.94 18.41 -13.13
N LEU A 370 6.73 19.49 -12.38
CA LEU A 370 7.32 19.66 -11.05
C LEU A 370 6.89 18.51 -10.11
N VAL A 371 5.60 18.19 -10.04
CA VAL A 371 5.09 17.07 -9.24
C VAL A 371 5.70 15.74 -9.69
N LEU A 372 5.80 15.52 -11.01
CA LEU A 372 6.37 14.28 -11.57
C LEU A 372 7.88 14.18 -11.31
N ILE A 373 8.63 15.27 -11.37
CA ILE A 373 10.06 15.30 -11.04
C ILE A 373 10.26 14.96 -9.56
N MET A 374 9.49 15.59 -8.68
CA MET A 374 9.55 15.28 -7.25
C MET A 374 9.21 13.82 -6.98
N GLY A 375 8.16 13.30 -7.62
CA GLY A 375 7.82 11.87 -7.58
C GLY A 375 8.95 10.97 -8.05
N ALA A 376 9.61 11.31 -9.16
CA ALA A 376 10.74 10.54 -9.71
C ALA A 376 11.97 10.57 -8.78
N ILE A 377 12.26 11.69 -8.12
CA ILE A 377 13.29 11.75 -7.07
C ILE A 377 12.97 10.75 -5.96
N GLY A 378 11.73 10.74 -5.44
CA GLY A 378 11.29 9.75 -4.45
C GLY A 378 11.42 8.31 -4.93
N GLY A 379 11.07 8.05 -6.20
CA GLY A 379 11.25 6.73 -6.83
C GLY A 379 12.72 6.31 -6.94
N MET A 380 13.61 7.22 -7.32
CA MET A 380 15.05 6.92 -7.37
C MET A 380 15.65 6.70 -5.98
N LEU A 381 15.22 7.47 -4.99
CA LEU A 381 15.62 7.25 -3.59
C LEU A 381 15.21 5.86 -3.09
N SER A 382 14.10 5.30 -3.59
CA SER A 382 13.69 3.93 -3.24
C SER A 382 14.66 2.84 -3.70
N LEU A 383 15.51 3.10 -4.69
CA LEU A 383 16.57 2.17 -5.09
C LEU A 383 17.67 2.06 -4.05
N ALA A 384 17.98 3.15 -3.36
CA ALA A 384 19.01 3.14 -2.31
C ALA A 384 18.60 2.28 -1.10
N SER A 385 17.30 2.09 -0.85
CA SER A 385 16.80 1.26 0.24
C SER A 385 16.95 -0.25 -0.01
N GLU A 386 17.14 -0.68 -1.24
CA GLU A 386 17.24 -2.12 -1.58
C GLU A 386 18.55 -2.79 -1.15
N THR A 387 19.48 -2.03 -0.57
CA THR A 387 20.64 -2.59 0.12
C THR A 387 20.25 -3.37 1.38
N ARG A 388 19.02 -3.22 1.84
CA ARG A 388 18.45 -3.87 3.03
C ARG A 388 17.17 -4.63 2.66
N PRO A 389 16.87 -5.76 3.31
CA PRO A 389 15.58 -6.41 3.11
C PRO A 389 14.46 -5.54 3.71
N PHE A 390 13.32 -5.50 3.04
CA PHE A 390 12.16 -4.78 3.54
C PHE A 390 11.67 -5.37 4.87
N SER A 391 11.67 -6.72 4.97
CA SER A 391 11.40 -7.52 6.17
C SER A 391 12.47 -8.60 6.33
N GLN A 392 12.83 -8.92 7.56
CA GLN A 392 13.68 -10.08 7.87
C GLN A 392 12.90 -11.39 8.00
N GLY A 393 11.57 -11.38 7.78
CA GLY A 393 10.72 -12.58 7.91
C GLY A 393 11.18 -13.74 7.01
N ARG A 394 11.55 -13.44 5.75
CA ARG A 394 12.08 -14.44 4.81
C ARG A 394 13.38 -15.05 5.29
N ASN A 395 14.31 -14.24 5.79
CA ASN A 395 15.62 -14.70 6.27
C ASN A 395 15.48 -15.52 7.54
N ALA A 396 14.66 -15.07 8.49
CA ALA A 396 14.40 -15.79 9.74
C ALA A 396 13.75 -17.16 9.47
N SER A 397 12.75 -17.20 8.60
CA SER A 397 12.07 -18.45 8.25
C SER A 397 12.99 -19.43 7.55
N ARG A 398 13.78 -18.97 6.57
CA ARG A 398 14.78 -19.82 5.89
C ARG A 398 15.78 -20.41 6.87
N TRP A 399 16.30 -19.59 7.77
CA TRP A 399 17.26 -20.03 8.78
C TRP A 399 16.67 -21.10 9.72
N LEU A 400 15.39 -20.95 10.12
CA LEU A 400 14.69 -21.97 10.93
C LEU A 400 14.60 -23.32 10.20
N VAL A 401 14.33 -23.30 8.90
CA VAL A 401 14.28 -24.52 8.07
C VAL A 401 15.67 -25.14 7.94
N GLU A 402 16.69 -24.36 7.58
CA GLU A 402 18.06 -24.82 7.40
C GLU A 402 18.67 -25.44 8.66
N ASN A 403 18.28 -24.93 9.85
CA ASN A 403 18.73 -25.44 11.14
C ASN A 403 17.80 -26.50 11.74
N ARG A 404 16.82 -27.01 11.00
CA ARG A 404 15.85 -28.04 11.42
C ARG A 404 15.05 -27.64 12.67
N LEU A 405 14.81 -26.35 12.85
CA LEU A 405 14.02 -25.79 13.96
C LEU A 405 12.59 -25.47 13.55
N ALA A 406 12.26 -25.59 12.26
CA ALA A 406 10.93 -25.31 11.76
C ALA A 406 9.85 -26.21 12.40
N ASP A 407 10.18 -27.43 12.82
CA ASP A 407 9.26 -28.38 13.47
C ASP A 407 9.22 -28.28 15.01
N ALA A 408 10.01 -27.39 15.60
CA ALA A 408 9.96 -27.10 17.03
C ALA A 408 8.61 -26.46 17.42
N PHE A 409 8.34 -26.34 18.71
CA PHE A 409 7.22 -25.54 19.21
C PHE A 409 7.60 -24.06 19.07
N LEU A 410 7.08 -23.42 18.01
CA LEU A 410 7.40 -22.04 17.69
C LEU A 410 6.48 -21.09 18.46
N ILE A 411 7.05 -20.20 19.25
CA ILE A 411 6.37 -19.16 20.02
C ILE A 411 6.68 -17.82 19.36
N GLY A 412 5.65 -17.02 19.08
CA GLY A 412 5.78 -15.66 18.55
C GLY A 412 5.32 -14.62 19.56
N SER A 413 6.06 -13.51 19.70
CA SER A 413 5.59 -12.33 20.41
C SER A 413 5.92 -11.06 19.67
N ARG A 414 5.07 -10.07 19.84
CA ARG A 414 4.78 -8.98 18.90
C ARG A 414 4.25 -9.59 17.60
N ASP A 415 3.14 -10.28 17.77
CA ASP A 415 2.49 -11.15 16.79
C ASP A 415 2.37 -10.52 15.39
N ALA A 416 2.00 -9.24 15.31
CA ALA A 416 1.86 -8.53 14.04
C ALA A 416 3.16 -8.57 13.20
N GLN A 417 4.33 -8.30 13.82
CA GLN A 417 5.62 -8.37 13.15
C GLN A 417 6.04 -9.81 12.86
N VAL A 418 5.88 -10.69 13.84
CA VAL A 418 6.32 -12.09 13.74
C VAL A 418 5.47 -12.91 12.79
N SER A 419 4.25 -12.47 12.47
CA SER A 419 3.38 -13.14 11.50
C SER A 419 4.02 -13.26 10.11
N SER A 420 4.95 -12.38 9.74
CA SER A 420 5.71 -12.52 8.49
C SER A 420 6.59 -13.77 8.46
N VAL A 421 7.12 -14.20 9.62
CA VAL A 421 7.87 -15.46 9.73
C VAL A 421 6.92 -16.65 9.52
N ALA A 422 5.74 -16.65 10.16
CA ALA A 422 4.70 -17.67 9.94
C ALA A 422 4.29 -17.74 8.46
N GLY A 423 4.19 -16.58 7.82
CA GLY A 423 3.86 -16.43 6.42
C GLY A 423 4.80 -17.19 5.50
N TYR A 424 6.08 -16.99 5.66
CA TYR A 424 7.11 -17.68 4.87
C TYR A 424 7.29 -19.14 5.26
N LEU A 425 7.14 -19.50 6.55
CA LEU A 425 7.19 -20.90 6.98
C LEU A 425 6.00 -21.72 6.48
N GLY A 426 4.88 -21.06 6.23
CA GLY A 426 3.66 -21.75 5.84
C GLY A 426 2.99 -22.54 6.94
N ARG A 427 3.29 -22.27 8.20
CA ARG A 427 2.78 -23.00 9.37
C ARG A 427 2.47 -22.06 10.53
N PRO A 428 1.55 -22.46 11.45
CA PRO A 428 1.17 -21.63 12.58
C PRO A 428 2.30 -21.53 13.63
N LEU A 429 2.35 -20.35 14.28
CA LEU A 429 3.07 -20.09 15.51
C LEU A 429 2.08 -19.96 16.66
N TYR A 430 2.52 -20.25 17.89
CA TYR A 430 1.76 -19.91 19.09
C TYR A 430 2.04 -18.46 19.48
N TYR A 431 1.07 -17.58 19.30
CA TYR A 431 1.21 -16.16 19.62
C TYR A 431 0.85 -15.86 21.07
N LEU A 432 1.73 -15.14 21.76
CA LEU A 432 1.50 -14.77 23.16
C LEU A 432 0.35 -13.75 23.31
N GLU A 433 0.14 -12.89 22.32
CA GLU A 433 -0.86 -11.82 22.34
C GLU A 433 -2.30 -12.34 22.37
N CYS A 434 -2.59 -13.42 21.66
CA CYS A 434 -3.90 -14.08 21.68
C CYS A 434 -3.92 -15.38 22.49
N GLN A 435 -2.76 -15.90 22.90
CA GLN A 435 -2.60 -17.26 23.46
C GLN A 435 -3.19 -18.34 22.54
N CYS A 436 -2.97 -18.21 21.26
CA CYS A 436 -3.54 -19.06 20.21
C CYS A 436 -2.51 -19.42 19.15
N ASN A 437 -2.77 -20.50 18.38
CA ASN A 437 -2.02 -20.83 17.18
C ASN A 437 -2.60 -20.11 15.98
N GLY A 438 -1.75 -19.50 15.17
CA GLY A 438 -2.17 -18.82 13.95
C GLY A 438 -1.07 -18.65 12.94
N THR A 439 -1.45 -18.47 11.68
CA THR A 439 -0.56 -18.07 10.59
C THR A 439 -0.75 -16.59 10.24
N PHE A 440 -1.87 -16.01 10.61
CA PHE A 440 -2.25 -14.61 10.44
C PHE A 440 -2.87 -14.07 11.72
N ILE A 441 -3.06 -12.78 11.81
CA ILE A 441 -3.57 -12.10 13.00
C ILE A 441 -5.08 -11.89 12.87
N ILE A 442 -5.84 -12.20 13.91
CA ILE A 442 -7.24 -11.81 14.06
C ILE A 442 -7.30 -10.60 14.99
N TRP A 443 -7.66 -9.44 14.43
CA TRP A 443 -7.68 -8.17 15.14
C TRP A 443 -8.92 -8.02 16.02
N ASN A 444 -9.09 -8.89 17.00
CA ASN A 444 -10.23 -8.87 17.90
C ASN A 444 -9.88 -8.50 19.36
N GLY A 445 -10.89 -8.34 20.20
CA GLY A 445 -10.72 -7.95 21.60
C GLY A 445 -10.04 -9.00 22.50
N ALA A 446 -9.91 -10.26 22.04
CA ALA A 446 -9.17 -11.29 22.78
C ALA A 446 -7.64 -11.08 22.66
N ARG A 447 -7.19 -10.41 21.62
CA ARG A 447 -5.78 -10.06 21.40
C ARG A 447 -5.38 -8.86 22.26
N GLN A 448 -4.33 -9.01 23.03
CA GLN A 448 -3.73 -7.93 23.83
C GLN A 448 -2.36 -7.56 23.27
N SER A 449 -2.20 -6.32 22.83
CA SER A 449 -0.94 -5.81 22.31
C SER A 449 -0.87 -4.29 22.52
N PRO A 450 0.23 -3.74 23.06
CA PRO A 450 1.40 -4.47 23.56
C PRO A 450 1.12 -5.27 24.85
N LEU A 451 1.90 -6.32 25.10
CA LEU A 451 1.89 -7.03 26.39
C LEU A 451 2.70 -6.24 27.42
N SER A 452 2.21 -6.19 28.67
CA SER A 452 3.05 -5.79 29.80
C SER A 452 4.11 -6.88 30.10
N ASN A 453 5.19 -6.51 30.81
CA ASN A 453 6.24 -7.48 31.18
C ASN A 453 5.66 -8.65 32.01
N GLU A 454 4.70 -8.39 32.87
CA GLU A 454 4.00 -9.42 33.66
C GLU A 454 3.17 -10.35 32.77
N GLN A 455 2.38 -9.79 31.85
CA GLN A 455 1.60 -10.57 30.89
C GLN A 455 2.50 -11.42 30.00
N PHE A 456 3.61 -10.85 29.53
CA PHE A 456 4.58 -11.60 28.72
C PHE A 456 5.15 -12.79 29.49
N ARG A 457 5.61 -12.58 30.74
CA ARG A 457 6.14 -13.65 31.61
C ARG A 457 5.11 -14.77 31.79
N THR A 458 3.90 -14.41 32.23
CA THR A 458 2.84 -15.38 32.51
C THR A 458 2.47 -16.21 31.27
N ARG A 459 2.33 -15.52 30.11
CA ARG A 459 1.96 -16.19 28.86
C ARG A 459 3.10 -17.01 28.26
N LEU A 460 4.36 -16.60 28.44
CA LEU A 460 5.52 -17.38 28.04
C LEU A 460 5.63 -18.65 28.88
N SER A 461 5.47 -18.59 30.24
CA SER A 461 5.44 -19.77 31.11
C SER A 461 4.37 -20.76 30.65
N ARG A 462 3.14 -20.28 30.36
CA ARG A 462 2.07 -21.12 29.83
C ARG A 462 2.39 -21.72 28.46
N ALA A 463 2.99 -20.99 27.57
CA ALA A 463 3.42 -21.49 26.25
C ALA A 463 4.44 -22.64 26.40
N LEU A 464 5.35 -22.54 27.38
CA LEU A 464 6.31 -23.60 27.69
C LEU A 464 5.68 -24.82 28.31
N GLU A 465 4.58 -24.69 29.07
CA GLU A 465 3.78 -25.81 29.51
C GLU A 465 3.16 -26.56 28.33
N LEU A 466 2.60 -25.82 27.37
CA LEU A 466 2.02 -26.39 26.15
C LEU A 466 3.08 -27.04 25.23
N ALA A 467 4.34 -26.62 25.33
CA ALA A 467 5.43 -27.27 24.61
C ALA A 467 5.66 -28.73 25.09
N ALA A 468 5.27 -29.09 26.33
CA ALA A 468 5.27 -30.45 26.84
C ALA A 468 6.60 -31.21 26.61
N GLY A 469 7.73 -30.58 26.94
CA GLY A 469 9.08 -31.15 26.79
C GLY A 469 9.66 -31.10 25.37
N ARG A 470 8.90 -30.61 24.36
CA ARG A 470 9.44 -30.34 23.03
C ARG A 470 10.40 -29.16 23.06
N THR A 471 11.33 -29.12 22.13
CA THR A 471 12.15 -27.93 21.93
C THR A 471 11.26 -26.71 21.60
N ALA A 472 11.32 -25.69 22.44
CA ALA A 472 10.58 -24.44 22.24
C ALA A 472 11.51 -23.35 21.70
N ILE A 473 11.06 -22.67 20.66
CA ILE A 473 11.77 -21.57 20.01
C ILE A 473 10.91 -20.32 20.10
N LEU A 474 11.41 -19.30 20.78
CA LEU A 474 10.78 -17.99 20.85
C LEU A 474 11.35 -17.09 19.75
N ILE A 475 10.45 -16.55 18.92
CA ILE A 475 10.75 -15.54 17.92
C ILE A 475 10.18 -14.21 18.43
N HIS A 476 11.05 -13.23 18.63
CA HIS A 476 10.67 -11.94 19.20
C HIS A 476 11.16 -10.79 18.30
N ASN A 477 10.39 -9.72 18.23
CA ASN A 477 10.68 -8.59 17.33
C ASN A 477 11.74 -7.59 17.88
N ARG A 478 12.24 -7.80 19.09
CA ARG A 478 13.33 -7.02 19.71
C ARG A 478 14.16 -7.91 20.63
N PRO A 479 15.35 -7.47 21.09
CA PRO A 479 16.07 -8.18 22.14
C PRO A 479 15.18 -8.35 23.38
N LEU A 480 15.26 -9.51 24.02
CA LEU A 480 14.63 -9.73 25.32
C LEU A 480 15.35 -8.94 26.41
N ALA A 481 14.58 -8.19 27.19
CA ALA A 481 15.11 -7.53 28.37
C ALA A 481 15.12 -8.50 29.57
N PRO A 482 16.09 -8.41 30.50
CA PRO A 482 16.17 -9.32 31.65
C PRO A 482 14.93 -9.31 32.53
N ASP A 483 14.26 -8.18 32.66
CA ASP A 483 13.04 -7.96 33.44
C ASP A 483 11.77 -8.54 32.77
N GLU A 484 11.88 -8.98 31.53
CA GLU A 484 10.79 -9.65 30.79
C GLU A 484 10.76 -11.16 31.03
N LEU A 485 11.79 -11.73 31.60
CA LEU A 485 11.89 -13.17 31.77
C LEU A 485 11.14 -13.64 33.01
N PRO A 486 10.41 -14.78 32.94
CA PRO A 486 9.89 -15.45 34.12
C PRO A 486 11.02 -15.85 35.07
N ALA A 487 10.77 -15.79 36.40
CA ALA A 487 11.76 -16.14 37.40
C ALA A 487 12.29 -17.59 37.25
N GLU A 488 11.44 -18.49 36.81
CA GLU A 488 11.77 -19.89 36.53
C GLU A 488 12.76 -20.02 35.35
N ILE A 489 12.68 -19.14 34.38
CA ILE A 489 13.56 -19.14 33.20
C ILE A 489 14.87 -18.42 33.52
N THR A 490 14.92 -17.52 34.52
CA THR A 490 16.13 -16.84 34.94
C THR A 490 17.21 -17.82 35.43
N ALA A 491 16.82 -19.00 35.91
CA ALA A 491 17.76 -20.08 36.29
C ALA A 491 18.45 -20.72 35.06
N ARG A 492 17.80 -20.67 33.89
CA ARG A 492 18.38 -21.04 32.59
C ARG A 492 17.98 -19.97 31.56
N PRO A 493 18.78 -18.91 31.42
CA PRO A 493 18.44 -17.81 30.52
C PRO A 493 18.26 -18.32 29.08
N PRO A 494 17.32 -17.72 28.32
CA PRO A 494 17.13 -18.04 26.91
C PRO A 494 18.43 -17.95 26.14
N GLU A 495 18.76 -19.00 25.40
CA GLU A 495 19.91 -19.02 24.51
C GLU A 495 19.56 -18.26 23.21
N LEU A 496 20.23 -17.14 22.96
CA LEU A 496 20.09 -16.44 21.66
C LEU A 496 20.76 -17.30 20.58
N LEU A 497 19.95 -17.85 19.69
CA LEU A 497 20.43 -18.66 18.57
C LEU A 497 20.85 -17.79 17.37
N LYS A 498 20.04 -16.77 17.06
CA LYS A 498 20.30 -15.88 15.90
C LYS A 498 19.52 -14.58 16.06
N SER A 499 20.09 -13.50 15.51
CA SER A 499 19.39 -12.24 15.30
C SER A 499 19.40 -11.86 13.82
N PHE A 500 18.32 -11.25 13.36
CA PHE A 500 18.13 -10.71 12.03
C PHE A 500 17.74 -9.25 12.19
N THR A 501 18.62 -8.33 11.80
CA THR A 501 18.47 -6.89 11.98
C THR A 501 18.69 -6.15 10.66
N GLY A 502 18.39 -4.85 10.64
CA GLY A 502 18.60 -4.00 9.48
C GLY A 502 17.51 -4.11 8.42
N ALA A 503 16.29 -4.51 8.79
CA ALA A 503 15.14 -4.37 7.90
C ALA A 503 14.80 -2.89 7.66
N GLU A 504 14.18 -2.59 6.50
CA GLU A 504 13.61 -1.27 6.21
C GLU A 504 12.39 -0.97 7.09
N THR A 505 11.61 -2.01 7.42
CA THR A 505 10.50 -1.93 8.38
C THR A 505 10.97 -2.23 9.80
N ASP A 506 10.03 -2.24 10.74
CA ASP A 506 10.24 -2.67 12.11
C ASP A 506 10.33 -4.22 12.28
N GLU A 507 10.40 -4.98 11.19
CA GLU A 507 10.43 -6.44 11.20
C GLU A 507 11.85 -7.01 11.30
N ASN A 508 12.44 -6.79 12.47
CA ASN A 508 13.70 -7.41 12.89
C ASN A 508 13.40 -8.51 13.91
N PHE A 509 14.19 -9.59 13.92
CA PHE A 509 13.85 -10.76 14.75
C PHE A 509 15.05 -11.27 15.52
N TRP A 510 14.78 -11.68 16.76
CA TRP A 510 15.70 -12.41 17.65
C TRP A 510 15.09 -13.76 17.95
N ILE A 511 15.81 -14.81 17.68
CA ILE A 511 15.39 -16.21 17.82
C ILE A 511 16.13 -16.82 19.02
N TYR A 512 15.35 -17.24 19.98
CA TYR A 512 15.85 -17.83 21.22
C TYR A 512 15.41 -19.28 21.37
N ARG A 513 16.32 -20.14 21.88
CA ARG A 513 15.91 -21.41 22.46
C ARG A 513 15.48 -21.14 23.88
N VAL A 514 14.30 -21.59 24.24
CA VAL A 514 13.73 -21.47 25.58
C VAL A 514 13.39 -22.86 26.10
N SER A 515 13.77 -23.14 27.34
CA SER A 515 13.46 -24.38 28.01
C SER A 515 12.91 -24.11 29.42
N ARG A 516 12.01 -24.93 29.86
CA ARG A 516 11.67 -25.00 31.29
C ARG A 516 12.83 -25.63 32.02
N PRO A 517 13.23 -25.16 33.24
CA PRO A 517 14.25 -25.79 34.05
C PRO A 517 13.85 -27.23 34.44
#